data_cd533aed2b7f4df08b286787906d5b30
#
_entry.id   cd533aed2b7f4df08b286787906d5b30
#
_cell.length_a   1.000
_cell.length_b   1.000
_cell.length_c   1.000
_cell.angle_alpha   90.00
_cell.angle_beta   90.00
_cell.angle_gamma   90.00
#
_symmetry.space_group_name_H-M   'P 1'
#
loop_
_entity.id
_entity.type
_entity.pdbx_description
1 polymer ?
#
loop_
_entity_poly.entity_id
_entity_poly.type
_entity_poly.pdbx_seq_one_letter_code
_entity_poly.pdbx_strand_id
1 'polypeptide(L)' 'MAQQTTVRFIDDIDGSDAVGTVTFSLDNRSYEIDLSDENTDKLHEALAPFIEHGRKAGGRSGGR' A
#
# COMPACT_ATOMS: atom_id res chain seq x y z
N MET A 1 28.25 -19.02 -14.27
CA MET A 1 27.22 -19.64 -13.63
C MET A 1 26.14 -18.68 -13.17
N ALA A 2 24.96 -18.95 -13.54
CA ALA A 2 23.88 -18.04 -13.20
C ALA A 2 23.19 -18.54 -11.95
N GLN A 3 22.87 -17.62 -11.11
CA GLN A 3 22.17 -17.93 -9.91
C GLN A 3 20.82 -17.24 -9.97
N GLN A 4 19.78 -18.00 -9.82
CA GLN A 4 18.46 -17.42 -9.82
C GLN A 4 18.04 -17.11 -8.42
N THR A 5 17.65 -15.87 -8.19
CA THR A 5 17.11 -15.48 -6.93
C THR A 5 15.62 -15.20 -7.13
N THR A 6 14.80 -15.94 -6.44
CA THR A 6 13.36 -15.73 -6.51
C THR A 6 12.94 -14.92 -5.33
N VAL A 7 12.32 -13.79 -5.61
CA VAL A 7 11.79 -12.94 -4.56
C VAL A 7 10.27 -13.09 -4.58
N ARG A 8 9.73 -13.48 -3.45
CA ARG A 8 8.29 -13.62 -3.32
C ARG A 8 7.81 -12.66 -2.27
N PHE A 9 6.75 -11.96 -2.61
CA PHE A 9 6.07 -11.11 -1.65
C PHE A 9 4.94 -11.91 -1.03
N ILE A 10 4.87 -11.86 0.28
CA ILE A 10 3.85 -12.57 1.03
C ILE A 10 2.93 -11.54 1.65
N ASP A 11 1.63 -11.73 1.47
CA ASP A 11 0.64 -10.84 2.04
C ASP A 11 0.75 -10.83 3.55
N ASP A 12 0.87 -9.65 4.13
CA ASP A 12 1.07 -9.50 5.57
C ASP A 12 -0.21 -9.75 6.36
N ILE A 13 -1.35 -9.82 5.69
CA ILE A 13 -2.63 -10.03 6.35
C ILE A 13 -2.96 -11.52 6.42
N ASP A 14 -2.87 -12.23 5.30
CA ASP A 14 -3.35 -13.60 5.24
C ASP A 14 -2.30 -14.61 4.78
N GLY A 15 -1.10 -14.16 4.44
CA GLY A 15 -0.04 -15.08 4.06
C GLY A 15 -0.11 -15.58 2.63
N SER A 16 -1.02 -15.08 1.84
CA SER A 16 -1.11 -15.47 0.44
C SER A 16 -0.03 -14.74 -0.37
N ASP A 17 0.02 -15.01 -1.65
CA ASP A 17 1.00 -14.34 -2.50
C ASP A 17 0.59 -12.88 -2.66
N ALA A 18 1.52 -11.99 -2.39
CA ALA A 18 1.30 -10.57 -2.57
C ALA A 18 1.77 -10.15 -3.96
N VAL A 19 1.16 -9.10 -4.49
CA VAL A 19 1.57 -8.57 -5.79
C VAL A 19 2.60 -7.47 -5.66
N GLY A 20 2.83 -7.00 -4.45
CA GLY A 20 3.83 -5.97 -4.24
C GLY A 20 3.59 -5.25 -2.94
N THR A 21 4.36 -4.21 -2.73
CA THR A 21 4.31 -3.42 -1.51
C THR A 21 3.45 -2.20 -1.74
N VAL A 22 2.54 -1.94 -0.82
CA VAL A 22 1.70 -0.75 -0.83
C VAL A 22 2.17 0.16 0.29
N THR A 23 2.32 1.44 -0.02
CA THR A 23 2.68 2.41 1.00
C THR A 23 1.48 3.29 1.30
N PHE A 24 1.34 3.66 2.55
CA PHE A 24 0.30 4.59 2.95
C PHE A 24 0.77 5.37 4.16
N SER A 25 0.11 6.48 4.40
CA SER A 25 0.48 7.35 5.50
C SER A 25 -0.76 7.70 6.31
N LEU A 26 -0.54 7.84 7.59
CA LEU A 26 -1.61 8.22 8.50
C LEU A 26 -0.99 9.02 9.63
N ASP A 27 -1.46 10.25 9.81
CA ASP A 27 -1.03 11.09 10.95
C ASP A 27 0.47 11.21 11.08
N ASN A 28 1.15 11.55 10.02
CA ASN A 28 2.60 11.74 10.02
C ASN A 28 3.40 10.45 10.14
N ARG A 29 2.75 9.31 10.01
CA ARG A 29 3.44 8.04 10.03
C ARG A 29 3.27 7.37 8.68
N SER A 30 4.35 6.83 8.18
CA SER A 30 4.34 6.12 6.92
C SER A 30 4.42 4.63 7.18
N TYR A 31 3.67 3.88 6.41
CA TYR A 31 3.61 2.44 6.56
C TYR A 31 3.79 1.78 5.21
N GLU A 32 4.33 0.58 5.24
CA GLU A 32 4.42 -0.28 4.06
C GLU A 32 3.82 -1.62 4.41
N ILE A 33 3.08 -2.19 3.48
CA ILE A 33 2.48 -3.48 3.70
C ILE A 33 2.43 -4.22 2.38
N ASP A 34 2.76 -5.50 2.43
CA ASP A 34 2.69 -6.35 1.25
C ASP A 34 1.31 -6.99 1.20
N LEU A 35 0.64 -6.85 0.08
CA LEU A 35 -0.74 -7.28 -0.04
C LEU A 35 -0.95 -8.03 -1.33
N SER A 36 -1.83 -9.02 -1.27
CA SER A 36 -2.35 -9.67 -2.45
C SER A 36 -3.21 -8.69 -3.23
N ASP A 37 -3.54 -9.07 -4.46
CA ASP A 37 -4.43 -8.27 -5.31
C ASP A 37 -5.74 -8.01 -4.59
N GLU A 38 -6.30 -9.06 -4.02
CA GLU A 38 -7.58 -8.96 -3.35
C GLU A 38 -7.53 -8.00 -2.16
N ASN A 39 -6.48 -8.12 -1.35
CA ASN A 39 -6.36 -7.27 -0.18
C ASN A 39 -5.96 -5.84 -0.54
N THR A 40 -5.24 -5.66 -1.64
CA THR A 40 -4.98 -4.32 -2.15
C THR A 40 -6.28 -3.62 -2.50
N ASP A 41 -7.18 -4.34 -3.16
CA ASP A 41 -8.49 -3.78 -3.49
C ASP A 41 -9.29 -3.46 -2.23
N LYS A 42 -9.22 -4.32 -1.23
CA LYS A 42 -9.92 -4.07 0.02
C LYS A 42 -9.41 -2.84 0.72
N LEU A 43 -8.10 -2.63 0.68
CA LEU A 43 -7.52 -1.42 1.27
C LEU A 43 -8.02 -0.18 0.55
N HIS A 44 -8.01 -0.21 -0.78
CA HIS A 44 -8.48 0.91 -1.56
C HIS A 44 -9.97 1.18 -1.30
N GLU A 45 -10.77 0.13 -1.22
CA GLU A 45 -12.18 0.28 -0.94
C GLU A 45 -12.42 0.86 0.45
N ALA A 46 -11.65 0.41 1.43
CA ALA A 46 -11.80 0.90 2.78
C ALA A 46 -11.45 2.38 2.89
N LEU A 47 -10.49 2.83 2.09
CA LEU A 47 -10.04 4.21 2.13
C LEU A 47 -10.79 5.12 1.18
N ALA A 48 -11.53 4.55 0.25
CA ALA A 48 -12.18 5.33 -0.80
C ALA A 48 -13.04 6.47 -0.26
N PRO A 49 -13.93 6.23 0.74
CA PRO A 49 -14.74 7.36 1.25
C PRO A 49 -13.89 8.43 1.90
N PHE A 50 -12.79 8.04 2.53
CA PHE A 50 -11.93 9.03 3.17
C PHE A 50 -11.16 9.84 2.14
N ILE A 51 -10.72 9.19 1.08
CA ILE A 51 -10.03 9.90 0.00
C ILE A 51 -11.01 10.83 -0.72
N GLU A 52 -12.22 10.35 -0.94
CA GLU A 52 -13.22 11.10 -1.69
C GLU A 52 -13.63 12.36 -0.97
N HIS A 53 -13.80 12.27 0.35
CA HIS A 53 -14.27 13.40 1.14
C HIS A 53 -13.14 14.23 1.72
N GLY A 54 -11.91 13.73 1.63
CA GLY A 54 -10.76 14.47 2.12
C GLY A 54 -10.29 15.49 1.11
N ARG A 55 -9.43 16.38 1.56
CA ARG A 55 -8.76 17.31 0.67
C ARG A 55 -7.36 16.83 0.40
N LYS A 56 -6.88 17.05 -0.79
CA LYS A 56 -5.48 16.77 -1.06
C LYS A 56 -4.63 17.71 -0.25
N ALA A 57 -3.86 17.15 0.64
CA ALA A 57 -2.84 17.91 1.31
C ALA A 57 -1.66 17.88 0.37
N GLY A 58 -1.25 19.01 0.00
CA GLY A 58 -0.26 19.10 -0.98
C GLY A 58 0.96 18.37 -0.62
N GLY A 59 1.34 17.82 -1.09
CA GLY A 59 2.52 17.31 -0.71
C GLY A 59 3.56 18.34 -0.96
N ARG A 60 2.89 18.72 -0.99
CA ARG A 60 3.39 19.34 -1.10
C ARG A 60 3.37 20.05 -0.90
N SER A 61 3.37 20.14 -0.75
CA SER A 61 3.18 20.72 -0.60
C SER A 61 2.85 21.27 -0.29
N GLY A 62 2.91 21.49 -0.11
CA GLY A 62 2.54 22.00 0.12
C GLY A 62 2.17 22.64 0.35
N GLY A 63 2.10 22.81 0.36
CA GLY A 63 1.73 23.44 0.53
C GLY A 63 1.50 24.01 0.60
N ARG A 64 1.40 24.40 0.59
CA ARG A 64 1.14 25.00 0.69
C ARG A 64 1.09 25.39 0.88
#